data_faefac03c895ab23938b80fc21e5bfc2
#
_entry.id   faefac03c895ab23938b80fc21e5bfc2
#
_cell.length_a   1.000
_cell.length_b   1.000
_cell.length_c   1.000
_cell.angle_alpha   90.00
_cell.angle_beta   90.00
_cell.angle_gamma   90.00
#
_symmetry.space_group_name_H-M   'P 1'
#
loop_
_entity.id
_entity.type
_entity.pdbx_description
1 polymer ?
#
loop_
_entity_poly.entity_id
_entity_poly.type
_entity_poly.pdbx_seq_one_letter_code
_entity_poly.pdbx_strand_id
1 'polypeptide(L)'
;MPVAYIQALKVTATNDCNYINTVVSYANPSAPFPLTGNLIFKNMGGVVLNASPITAVITSSGDSVSIVTATADIGNPSGVVKVSYEINGNTLDENAVLLSCDIDCCLTKLTNELIDCACDCAKCATSLAKAQKIFLLMKSAEYALIQADNAELGNQEGYIKDADNKYKKAFELCDASCGCDC
;
A
#
# COMPACT_ATOMS: atom_id res chain seq x y z
N MET A 1 9.95 -36.41 4.65
CA MET A 1 9.22 -35.46 5.52
C MET A 1 8.09 -34.89 4.70
N PRO A 2 6.83 -34.91 5.18
CA PRO A 2 5.77 -34.25 4.44
C PRO A 2 6.06 -32.75 4.37
N VAL A 3 6.08 -32.21 3.15
CA VAL A 3 6.23 -30.77 2.93
C VAL A 3 4.96 -30.10 3.44
N ALA A 4 5.10 -29.16 4.34
CA ALA A 4 3.98 -28.34 4.81
C ALA A 4 3.53 -27.44 3.66
N TYR A 5 2.27 -27.57 3.24
CA TYR A 5 1.68 -26.70 2.23
C TYR A 5 0.74 -25.72 2.93
N ILE A 6 1.05 -24.42 2.84
CA ILE A 6 0.05 -23.40 3.12
C ILE A 6 -0.88 -23.37 1.93
N GLN A 7 -2.19 -23.38 2.19
CA GLN A 7 -3.20 -23.35 1.16
C GLN A 7 -3.39 -21.93 0.64
N ALA A 8 -3.32 -20.94 1.51
CA ALA A 8 -3.32 -19.52 1.15
C ALA A 8 -2.82 -18.64 2.30
N LEU A 9 -2.03 -17.65 1.94
CA LEU A 9 -1.73 -16.48 2.75
C LEU A 9 -2.42 -15.28 2.09
N LYS A 10 -3.48 -14.74 2.71
CA LYS A 10 -4.16 -13.53 2.25
C LYS A 10 -3.77 -12.36 3.12
N VAL A 11 -3.45 -11.25 2.49
CA VAL A 11 -3.10 -10.01 3.18
C VAL A 11 -3.94 -8.87 2.62
N THR A 12 -4.62 -8.14 3.49
CA THR A 12 -5.43 -6.98 3.13
C THR A 12 -5.19 -5.85 4.12
N ALA A 13 -5.20 -4.61 3.66
CA ALA A 13 -5.20 -3.44 4.54
C ALA A 13 -6.63 -2.97 4.80
N THR A 14 -6.87 -2.34 5.94
CA THR A 14 -8.10 -1.58 6.18
C THR A 14 -8.09 -0.29 5.37
N ASN A 15 -9.27 0.27 5.10
CA ASN A 15 -9.39 1.49 4.28
C ASN A 15 -8.67 2.70 4.86
N ASP A 16 -8.49 2.75 6.19
CA ASP A 16 -7.74 3.79 6.90
C ASP A 16 -6.25 3.45 7.09
N CYS A 17 -5.81 2.29 6.58
CA CYS A 17 -4.46 1.72 6.75
C CYS A 17 -3.93 1.60 8.18
N ASN A 18 -4.79 1.70 9.16
CA ASN A 18 -4.37 1.54 10.55
C ASN A 18 -4.06 0.07 10.88
N TYR A 19 -4.58 -0.86 10.08
CA TYR A 19 -4.42 -2.30 10.33
C TYR A 19 -4.17 -3.07 9.03
N ILE A 20 -3.35 -4.12 9.15
CA ILE A 20 -3.17 -5.18 8.15
C ILE A 20 -3.84 -6.43 8.68
N ASN A 21 -4.78 -6.98 7.92
CA ASN A 21 -5.41 -8.25 8.22
C ASN A 21 -4.71 -9.36 7.43
N THR A 22 -4.14 -10.33 8.14
CA THR A 22 -3.46 -11.47 7.55
C THR A 22 -4.24 -12.73 7.88
N VAL A 23 -4.68 -13.44 6.84
CA VAL A 23 -5.36 -14.74 6.99
C VAL A 23 -4.43 -15.83 6.50
N VAL A 24 -4.07 -16.75 7.39
CA VAL A 24 -3.26 -17.93 7.07
C VAL A 24 -4.18 -19.15 7.10
N SER A 25 -4.26 -19.89 6.00
CA SER A 25 -5.00 -21.15 5.92
C SER A 25 -4.09 -22.31 5.56
N TYR A 26 -4.33 -23.46 6.18
CA TYR A 26 -3.51 -24.65 6.02
C TYR A 26 -4.36 -25.89 5.77
N ALA A 27 -3.99 -26.68 4.78
CA ALA A 27 -4.75 -27.85 4.39
C ALA A 27 -3.86 -29.08 4.16
N ASN A 28 -3.22 -29.58 5.20
CA ASN A 28 -2.56 -30.88 5.14
C ASN A 28 -2.96 -31.74 6.33
N PRO A 29 -3.77 -32.80 6.12
CA PRO A 29 -4.24 -33.66 7.20
C PRO A 29 -3.14 -34.47 7.92
N SER A 30 -1.95 -34.54 7.32
CA SER A 30 -0.81 -35.28 7.86
C SER A 30 0.17 -34.44 8.67
N ALA A 31 -0.08 -33.16 8.84
CA ALA A 31 0.79 -32.30 9.62
C ALA A 31 0.59 -32.48 11.13
N PRO A 32 1.64 -32.37 11.94
CA PRO A 32 1.48 -32.32 13.39
C PRO A 32 0.87 -30.96 13.79
N PHE A 33 -0.34 -30.99 14.32
CA PHE A 33 -0.99 -29.82 14.89
C PHE A 33 -0.81 -29.77 16.42
N PRO A 34 -0.81 -28.56 17.02
CA PRO A 34 -0.92 -27.25 16.37
C PRO A 34 0.34 -26.84 15.60
N LEU A 35 0.15 -26.12 14.48
CA LEU A 35 1.23 -25.50 13.76
C LEU A 35 1.42 -24.08 14.25
N THR A 36 2.59 -23.78 14.78
CA THR A 36 2.95 -22.46 15.25
C THR A 36 3.96 -21.85 14.29
N GLY A 37 3.59 -20.76 13.67
CA GLY A 37 4.46 -19.98 12.81
C GLY A 37 4.45 -18.50 13.17
N ASN A 38 5.30 -17.74 12.51
CA ASN A 38 5.45 -16.32 12.71
C ASN A 38 5.13 -15.55 11.43
N LEU A 39 4.43 -14.42 11.58
CA LEU A 39 4.28 -13.42 10.53
C LEU A 39 5.46 -12.46 10.60
N ILE A 40 6.15 -12.32 9.49
CA ILE A 40 7.26 -11.38 9.34
C ILE A 40 6.86 -10.36 8.29
N PHE A 41 6.85 -9.11 8.68
CA PHE A 41 6.55 -7.96 7.82
C PHE A 41 7.85 -7.37 7.30
N LYS A 42 7.94 -7.16 5.99
CA LYS A 42 9.14 -6.64 5.33
C LYS A 42 8.75 -5.51 4.36
N ASN A 43 9.59 -4.52 4.20
CA ASN A 43 9.45 -3.59 3.09
C ASN A 43 9.93 -4.22 1.77
N MET A 44 9.77 -3.51 0.66
CA MET A 44 10.23 -3.98 -0.66
C MET A 44 11.73 -4.26 -0.73
N GLY A 45 12.54 -3.60 0.08
CA GLY A 45 13.98 -3.84 0.21
C GLY A 45 14.33 -5.07 1.06
N GLY A 46 13.33 -5.79 1.58
CA GLY A 46 13.53 -6.98 2.42
C GLY A 46 13.88 -6.67 3.88
N VAL A 47 13.83 -5.40 4.29
CA VAL A 47 14.06 -5.01 5.68
C VAL A 47 12.85 -5.42 6.52
N VAL A 48 13.11 -6.14 7.62
CA VAL A 48 12.06 -6.54 8.58
C VAL A 48 11.56 -5.30 9.31
N LEU A 49 10.24 -5.15 9.35
CA LEU A 49 9.55 -4.00 9.92
C LEU A 49 9.10 -4.25 11.36
N ASN A 50 8.64 -5.47 11.66
CA ASN A 50 8.19 -5.80 13.01
C ASN A 50 9.38 -6.10 13.94
N ALA A 51 9.42 -5.43 15.09
CA ALA A 51 10.47 -5.60 16.10
C ALA A 51 10.44 -7.01 16.74
N SER A 52 9.26 -7.63 16.81
CA SER A 52 9.06 -8.99 17.31
C SER A 52 8.18 -9.78 16.37
N PRO A 53 8.42 -11.09 16.20
CA PRO A 53 7.56 -11.95 15.39
C PRO A 53 6.14 -11.99 15.95
N ILE A 54 5.16 -11.92 15.06
CA ILE A 54 3.73 -12.04 15.41
C ILE A 54 3.33 -13.50 15.21
N THR A 55 3.02 -14.20 16.30
CA THR A 55 2.76 -15.64 16.26
C THR A 55 1.36 -15.92 15.73
N ALA A 56 1.27 -16.84 14.76
CA ALA A 56 0.04 -17.41 14.24
C ALA A 56 -0.01 -18.90 14.52
N VAL A 57 -1.10 -19.37 15.13
CA VAL A 57 -1.28 -20.78 15.51
C VAL A 57 -2.46 -21.37 14.76
N ILE A 58 -2.21 -22.40 13.96
CA ILE A 58 -3.25 -23.16 13.25
C ILE A 58 -3.49 -24.45 14.02
N THR A 59 -4.72 -24.67 14.45
CA THR A 59 -5.08 -25.74 15.39
C THR A 59 -5.40 -27.07 14.73
N SER A 60 -5.93 -27.03 13.50
CA SER A 60 -6.26 -28.25 12.74
C SER A 60 -6.14 -28.06 11.23
N SER A 61 -6.18 -29.15 10.48
CA SER A 61 -6.21 -29.11 9.01
C SER A 61 -7.52 -28.52 8.51
N GLY A 62 -7.43 -27.58 7.58
CA GLY A 62 -8.57 -26.86 7.03
C GLY A 62 -8.93 -25.59 7.79
N ASP A 63 -8.33 -25.37 8.97
CA ASP A 63 -8.51 -24.14 9.72
C ASP A 63 -7.82 -22.96 9.04
N SER A 64 -8.37 -21.78 9.31
CA SER A 64 -7.74 -20.50 9.01
C SER A 64 -7.63 -19.66 10.29
N VAL A 65 -6.53 -18.96 10.43
CA VAL A 65 -6.34 -17.98 11.49
C VAL A 65 -6.25 -16.58 10.86
N SER A 66 -7.01 -15.65 11.44
CA SER A 66 -6.97 -14.24 11.06
C SER A 66 -6.25 -13.45 12.15
N ILE A 67 -5.23 -12.70 11.76
CA ILE A 67 -4.44 -11.85 12.64
C ILE A 67 -4.52 -10.43 12.13
N VAL A 68 -4.94 -9.54 13.01
CA VAL A 68 -4.97 -8.10 12.75
C VAL A 68 -3.74 -7.47 13.39
N THR A 69 -2.90 -6.85 12.58
CA THR A 69 -1.69 -6.18 13.01
C THR A 69 -1.86 -4.68 12.81
N ALA A 70 -1.68 -3.89 13.87
CA ALA A 70 -1.66 -2.44 13.73
C ALA A 70 -0.42 -2.01 12.93
N THR A 71 -0.57 -1.08 12.01
CA THR A 71 0.57 -0.55 11.24
C THR A 71 1.58 0.17 12.14
N ALA A 72 1.13 0.72 13.27
CA ALA A 72 2.00 1.29 14.30
C ALA A 72 2.99 0.27 14.87
N ASP A 73 2.59 -1.01 15.00
CA ASP A 73 3.44 -2.07 15.54
C ASP A 73 4.58 -2.47 14.57
N ILE A 74 4.47 -2.07 13.32
CA ILE A 74 5.46 -2.31 12.27
C ILE A 74 6.08 -1.01 11.74
N GLY A 75 6.00 0.07 12.52
CA GLY A 75 6.66 1.35 12.23
C GLY A 75 5.95 2.23 11.22
N ASN A 76 4.63 2.08 11.05
CA ASN A 76 3.81 2.86 10.11
C ASN A 76 4.41 2.90 8.69
N PRO A 77 4.64 1.76 8.05
CA PRO A 77 5.22 1.73 6.71
C PRO A 77 4.25 2.35 5.70
N SER A 78 4.81 2.94 4.67
CA SER A 78 4.08 3.40 3.48
C SER A 78 4.47 2.55 2.26
N GLY A 79 3.54 2.42 1.31
CA GLY A 79 3.76 1.65 0.11
C GLY A 79 3.54 0.14 0.30
N VAL A 80 4.32 -0.67 -0.38
CA VAL A 80 4.14 -2.13 -0.38
C VAL A 80 4.79 -2.77 0.84
N VAL A 81 4.00 -3.51 1.60
CA VAL A 81 4.46 -4.36 2.70
C VAL A 81 4.31 -5.82 2.30
N LYS A 82 5.41 -6.56 2.35
CA LYS A 82 5.43 -8.01 2.20
C LYS A 82 5.20 -8.68 3.53
N VAL A 83 4.40 -9.73 3.54
CA VAL A 83 4.12 -10.53 4.73
C VAL A 83 4.49 -11.96 4.42
N SER A 84 5.43 -12.51 5.16
CA SER A 84 5.79 -13.93 5.08
C SER A 84 5.31 -14.68 6.32
N TYR A 85 4.85 -15.92 6.11
CA TYR A 85 4.57 -16.86 7.18
C TYR A 85 5.73 -17.84 7.29
N GLU A 86 6.36 -17.88 8.44
CA GLU A 86 7.59 -18.64 8.65
C GLU A 86 7.42 -19.64 9.80
N ILE A 87 7.91 -20.87 9.59
CA ILE A 87 8.05 -21.90 10.64
C ILE A 87 9.50 -22.29 10.76
N ASN A 88 10.08 -22.18 11.94
CA ASN A 88 11.49 -22.50 12.21
C ASN A 88 12.47 -21.77 11.25
N GLY A 89 12.17 -20.51 10.92
CA GLY A 89 13.00 -19.69 10.03
C GLY A 89 12.88 -20.03 8.54
N ASN A 90 11.97 -20.94 8.17
CA ASN A 90 11.69 -21.23 6.77
C ASN A 90 10.40 -20.54 6.35
N THR A 91 10.46 -19.70 5.32
CA THR A 91 9.28 -19.08 4.69
C THR A 91 8.48 -20.16 3.98
N LEU A 92 7.22 -20.34 4.38
CA LEU A 92 6.30 -21.27 3.74
C LEU A 92 5.47 -20.60 2.66
N ASP A 93 5.12 -19.34 2.85
CA ASP A 93 4.40 -18.52 1.87
C ASP A 93 4.68 -17.04 2.12
N GLU A 94 4.58 -16.24 1.05
CA GLU A 94 4.75 -14.78 1.10
C GLU A 94 3.67 -14.13 0.23
N ASN A 95 3.06 -13.10 0.76
CA ASN A 95 2.14 -12.24 0.03
C ASN A 95 2.44 -10.78 0.37
N ALA A 96 1.77 -9.85 -0.32
CA ALA A 96 2.00 -8.45 -0.09
C ALA A 96 0.70 -7.65 -0.12
N VAL A 97 0.75 -6.50 0.51
CA VAL A 97 -0.33 -5.52 0.53
C VAL A 97 0.23 -4.13 0.24
N LEU A 98 -0.50 -3.36 -0.56
CA LEU A 98 -0.21 -1.95 -0.76
C LEU A 98 -0.94 -1.15 0.34
N LEU A 99 -0.17 -0.44 1.16
CA LEU A 99 -0.69 0.55 2.09
C LEU A 99 -0.80 1.88 1.33
N SER A 100 -1.94 2.07 0.67
CA SER A 100 -2.22 3.26 -0.16
C SER A 100 -3.02 4.34 0.57
N CYS A 101 -3.29 4.17 1.84
CA CYS A 101 -4.24 5.00 2.57
C CYS A 101 -3.69 6.36 2.96
N ASP A 102 -2.38 6.49 3.12
CA ASP A 102 -1.76 7.82 3.12
C ASP A 102 -1.94 8.50 1.76
N ILE A 103 -2.02 7.70 0.70
CA ILE A 103 -2.32 8.17 -0.64
C ILE A 103 -3.80 8.56 -0.72
N ASP A 104 -4.75 7.76 -0.25
CA ASP A 104 -6.18 8.09 -0.36
C ASP A 104 -6.62 9.25 0.55
N CYS A 105 -6.17 9.29 1.79
CA CYS A 105 -6.49 10.41 2.70
C CYS A 105 -5.76 11.69 2.29
N CYS A 106 -4.47 11.60 1.94
CA CYS A 106 -3.72 12.70 1.36
C CYS A 106 -4.19 13.05 -0.04
N LEU A 107 -4.58 12.06 -0.87
CA LEU A 107 -5.07 12.26 -2.23
C LEU A 107 -6.35 13.09 -2.23
N THR A 108 -7.32 12.79 -1.38
CA THR A 108 -8.56 13.57 -1.30
C THR A 108 -8.27 15.00 -0.90
N LYS A 109 -7.40 15.21 0.11
CA LYS A 109 -6.99 16.55 0.53
C LYS A 109 -6.19 17.27 -0.55
N LEU A 110 -5.15 16.62 -1.08
CA LEU A 110 -4.29 17.13 -2.15
C LEU A 110 -5.07 17.40 -3.44
N THR A 111 -6.01 16.52 -3.79
CA THR A 111 -6.88 16.68 -4.96
C THR A 111 -7.77 17.89 -4.80
N ASN A 112 -8.35 18.11 -3.62
CA ASN A 112 -9.17 19.29 -3.34
C ASN A 112 -8.34 20.58 -3.39
N GLU A 113 -7.16 20.60 -2.76
CA GLU A 113 -6.25 21.75 -2.82
C GLU A 113 -5.82 22.07 -4.25
N LEU A 114 -5.53 21.08 -5.07
CA LEU A 114 -5.17 21.25 -6.47
C LEU A 114 -6.34 21.67 -7.34
N ILE A 115 -7.55 21.17 -7.05
CA ILE A 115 -8.78 21.60 -7.74
C ILE A 115 -9.07 23.06 -7.42
N ASP A 116 -8.98 23.46 -6.15
CA ASP A 116 -9.21 24.85 -5.74
C ASP A 116 -8.19 25.78 -6.41
N CYS A 117 -6.91 25.40 -6.39
CA CYS A 117 -5.86 26.13 -7.08
C CYS A 117 -6.11 26.22 -8.60
N ALA A 118 -6.48 25.11 -9.24
CA ALA A 118 -6.77 25.10 -10.68
C ALA A 118 -8.00 25.94 -11.02
N CYS A 119 -9.04 25.94 -10.15
CA CYS A 119 -10.22 26.78 -10.30
C CYS A 119 -9.88 28.27 -10.17
N ASP A 120 -9.01 28.62 -9.22
CA ASP A 120 -8.56 30.01 -9.06
C ASP A 120 -7.71 30.46 -10.24
N CYS A 121 -6.81 29.61 -10.75
CA CYS A 121 -6.07 29.89 -11.98
C CYS A 121 -6.99 30.02 -13.21
N ALA A 122 -8.06 29.23 -13.28
CA ALA A 122 -9.00 29.26 -14.41
C ALA A 122 -9.86 30.55 -14.47
N LYS A 123 -10.01 31.26 -13.36
CA LYS A 123 -10.68 32.57 -13.33
C LYS A 123 -9.91 33.65 -14.10
N CYS A 124 -8.63 33.48 -14.32
CA CYS A 124 -7.79 34.34 -15.09
C CYS A 124 -7.51 33.78 -16.49
N ALA A 125 -7.87 34.49 -17.55
CA ALA A 125 -7.65 34.03 -18.93
C ALA A 125 -6.16 33.72 -19.21
N THR A 126 -5.25 34.45 -18.60
CA THR A 126 -3.79 34.27 -18.72
C THR A 126 -3.27 33.00 -18.02
N SER A 127 -4.03 32.45 -17.07
CA SER A 127 -3.64 31.29 -16.29
C SER A 127 -4.41 30.00 -16.66
N LEU A 128 -5.31 30.06 -17.65
CA LEU A 128 -6.11 28.92 -18.07
C LEU A 128 -5.24 27.72 -18.52
N ALA A 129 -4.17 27.98 -19.30
CA ALA A 129 -3.25 26.93 -19.72
C ALA A 129 -2.54 26.25 -18.53
N LYS A 130 -2.28 27.01 -17.46
CA LYS A 130 -1.70 26.53 -16.22
C LYS A 130 -2.69 25.63 -15.47
N ALA A 131 -3.96 26.06 -15.34
CA ALA A 131 -5.03 25.25 -14.77
C ALA A 131 -5.19 23.92 -15.51
N GLN A 132 -5.23 23.94 -16.83
CA GLN A 132 -5.30 22.73 -17.65
C GLN A 132 -4.10 21.80 -17.40
N LYS A 133 -2.89 22.32 -17.26
CA LYS A 133 -1.69 21.54 -16.99
C LYS A 133 -1.75 20.88 -15.61
N ILE A 134 -2.25 21.58 -14.58
CA ILE A 134 -2.47 21.01 -13.24
C ILE A 134 -3.45 19.83 -13.32
N PHE A 135 -4.61 20.01 -13.97
CA PHE A 135 -5.59 18.93 -14.15
C PHE A 135 -5.02 17.71 -14.89
N LEU A 136 -4.25 17.93 -15.94
CA LEU A 136 -3.61 16.85 -16.70
C LEU A 136 -2.59 16.07 -15.86
N LEU A 137 -1.80 16.75 -15.03
CA LEU A 137 -0.87 16.10 -14.12
C LEU A 137 -1.59 15.28 -13.06
N MET A 138 -2.67 15.82 -12.47
CA MET A 138 -3.50 15.10 -11.50
C MET A 138 -4.08 13.83 -12.13
N LYS A 139 -4.75 13.91 -13.28
CA LYS A 139 -5.33 12.75 -13.96
C LYS A 139 -4.28 11.71 -14.35
N SER A 140 -3.10 12.16 -14.76
CA SER A 140 -1.99 11.25 -15.08
C SER A 140 -1.41 10.59 -13.82
N ALA A 141 -1.43 11.26 -12.66
CA ALA A 141 -1.03 10.68 -11.39
C ALA A 141 -2.05 9.64 -10.91
N GLU A 142 -3.35 9.96 -10.94
CA GLU A 142 -4.43 9.01 -10.64
C GLU A 142 -4.32 7.75 -11.50
N TYR A 143 -4.06 7.91 -12.81
CA TYR A 143 -3.87 6.77 -13.70
C TYR A 143 -2.67 5.91 -13.31
N ALA A 144 -1.56 6.52 -12.90
CA ALA A 144 -0.38 5.79 -12.43
C ALA A 144 -0.69 4.99 -11.15
N LEU A 145 -1.52 5.52 -10.22
CA LEU A 145 -1.95 4.79 -9.04
C LEU A 145 -2.86 3.61 -9.40
N ILE A 146 -3.78 3.76 -10.35
CA ILE A 146 -4.58 2.64 -10.86
C ILE A 146 -3.68 1.55 -11.48
N GLN A 147 -2.62 1.94 -12.18
CA GLN A 147 -1.64 0.99 -12.70
C GLN A 147 -0.87 0.30 -11.57
N ALA A 148 -0.55 1.00 -10.48
CA ALA A 148 0.08 0.40 -9.31
C ALA A 148 -0.81 -0.68 -8.68
N ASP A 149 -2.12 -0.42 -8.53
CA ASP A 149 -3.08 -1.40 -7.97
C ASP A 149 -3.20 -2.66 -8.82
N ASN A 150 -3.02 -2.55 -10.14
CA ASN A 150 -3.13 -3.66 -11.08
C ASN A 150 -1.78 -4.31 -11.43
N ALA A 151 -0.67 -3.77 -10.96
CA ALA A 151 0.65 -4.26 -11.30
C ALA A 151 1.08 -5.43 -10.42
N GLU A 152 1.91 -6.32 -11.00
CA GLU A 152 2.65 -7.30 -10.22
C GLU A 152 3.58 -6.61 -9.22
N LEU A 153 3.81 -7.24 -8.07
CA LEU A 153 4.50 -6.71 -6.89
C LEU A 153 5.83 -5.97 -7.18
N GLY A 154 6.58 -6.39 -8.18
CA GLY A 154 7.87 -5.75 -8.53
C GLY A 154 7.75 -4.40 -9.26
N ASN A 155 6.59 -4.09 -9.81
CA ASN A 155 6.38 -2.92 -10.67
C ASN A 155 5.61 -1.78 -9.98
N GLN A 156 4.97 -2.04 -8.83
CA GLN A 156 4.12 -1.09 -8.12
C GLN A 156 4.87 0.17 -7.70
N GLU A 157 6.09 0.01 -7.15
CA GLU A 157 6.92 1.13 -6.69
C GLU A 157 7.21 2.14 -7.80
N GLY A 158 7.43 1.66 -9.02
CA GLY A 158 7.65 2.51 -10.18
C GLY A 158 6.46 3.43 -10.50
N TYR A 159 5.25 2.88 -10.45
CA TYR A 159 4.02 3.64 -10.69
C TYR A 159 3.71 4.63 -9.57
N ILE A 160 3.92 4.24 -8.30
CA ILE A 160 3.74 5.11 -7.14
C ILE A 160 4.70 6.32 -7.23
N LYS A 161 5.96 6.07 -7.55
CA LYS A 161 6.97 7.12 -7.73
C LYS A 161 6.64 8.06 -8.90
N ASP A 162 6.09 7.52 -9.98
CA ASP A 162 5.62 8.33 -11.12
C ASP A 162 4.46 9.23 -10.72
N ALA A 163 3.48 8.69 -9.96
CA ALA A 163 2.37 9.46 -9.42
C ALA A 163 2.85 10.59 -8.49
N ASP A 164 3.75 10.29 -7.54
CA ASP A 164 4.33 11.28 -6.62
C ASP A 164 5.03 12.41 -7.37
N ASN A 165 5.83 12.09 -8.39
CA ASN A 165 6.50 13.08 -9.22
C ASN A 165 5.52 13.99 -9.98
N LYS A 166 4.39 13.45 -10.42
CA LYS A 166 3.36 14.22 -11.13
C LYS A 166 2.60 15.14 -10.18
N TYR A 167 2.26 14.66 -8.97
CA TYR A 167 1.67 15.51 -7.95
C TYR A 167 2.60 16.64 -7.52
N LYS A 168 3.88 16.37 -7.27
CA LYS A 168 4.88 17.40 -6.97
C LYS A 168 4.93 18.49 -8.03
N LYS A 169 4.95 18.10 -9.31
CA LYS A 169 4.93 19.06 -10.42
C LYS A 169 3.63 19.88 -10.48
N ALA A 170 2.49 19.28 -10.12
CA ALA A 170 1.22 20.00 -10.05
C ALA A 170 1.25 21.05 -8.93
N PHE A 171 1.79 20.72 -7.75
CA PHE A 171 1.97 21.66 -6.66
C PHE A 171 2.94 22.78 -6.97
N GLU A 172 4.10 22.49 -7.60
CA GLU A 172 5.05 23.51 -8.06
C GLU A 172 4.37 24.52 -9.00
N LEU A 173 3.43 24.08 -9.82
CA LEU A 173 2.63 24.95 -10.65
C LEU A 173 1.63 25.79 -9.86
N CYS A 174 1.10 25.29 -8.74
CA CYS A 174 0.22 26.04 -7.86
C CYS A 174 0.98 27.11 -7.07
N ASP A 175 2.14 26.75 -6.50
CA ASP A 175 2.96 27.66 -5.68
C ASP A 175 3.51 28.83 -6.49
N ALA A 176 3.81 28.62 -7.78
CA ALA A 176 4.16 29.71 -8.66
C ALA A 176 2.90 30.55 -8.96
N SER A 177 2.57 31.46 -8.05
CA SER A 177 1.36 32.29 -7.97
C SER A 177 0.56 32.38 -9.28
N CYS A 178 -0.71 31.97 -9.24
CA CYS A 178 -1.68 32.34 -10.25
C CYS A 178 -1.93 33.84 -10.05
N GLY A 179 -0.94 34.67 -10.36
CA GLY A 179 -1.01 36.13 -10.20
C GLY A 179 -2.14 36.68 -11.03
N CYS A 180 -3.33 36.67 -10.40
CA CYS A 180 -4.47 37.40 -10.86
C CYS A 180 -4.39 38.77 -10.19
N ASP A 181 -3.50 39.63 -10.68
CA ASP A 181 -3.71 41.07 -10.55
C ASP A 181 -4.87 41.40 -11.51
N CYS A 182 -6.07 41.29 -10.99
CA CYS A 182 -7.31 41.74 -11.64
C CYS A 182 -7.55 43.20 -11.33
#